data_fe8f632736f01add8c50fed534f6723b
#
_entry.id   fe8f632736f01add8c50fed534f6723b
#
_cell.length_a   1.000
_cell.length_b   1.000
_cell.length_c   1.000
_cell.angle_alpha   90.00
_cell.angle_beta   90.00
_cell.angle_gamma   90.00
#
_symmetry.space_group_name_H-M   'P 1'
#
loop_
_entity.id
_entity.type
_entity.pdbx_description
1 polymer ?
#
loop_
_entity_poly.entity_id
_entity_poly.type
_entity_poly.pdbx_seq_one_letter_code
_entity_poly.pdbx_strand_id
1 'polypeptide(L)'
;HDSVFYYLTGFEEPDATLVMKVEGKGESFQLQSHLFCRPKDPEREIWDGIRLGPEAAPEALGIEYAHSNQELDQKLSALLADEDAVYVRLAESAEADRRLRHWMKQVRAQARSGINPPSEFHDVEALIHEMRLFKDVHEIDIMRRAAEISARAHIRAMQACKPGMREYQLEAELLHEFRHS
;
A
#
# COMPACT_ATOMS: atom_id res chain seq x y z
N HIS A 1 -0.11 4.78 7.48
CA HIS A 1 0.37 3.78 6.55
C HIS A 1 -0.55 2.56 6.55
N ASP A 2 -1.04 2.23 5.38
CA ASP A 2 -1.97 1.12 5.19
C ASP A 2 -1.20 -0.20 5.13
N SER A 3 -1.57 -1.17 5.96
CA SER A 3 -0.87 -2.45 6.06
C SER A 3 -1.05 -3.35 4.83
N VAL A 4 -2.14 -3.19 4.10
CA VAL A 4 -2.41 -3.93 2.85
C VAL A 4 -1.58 -3.35 1.72
N PHE A 5 -1.52 -2.03 1.63
CA PHE A 5 -0.68 -1.35 0.64
C PHE A 5 0.80 -1.72 0.83
N TYR A 6 1.27 -1.69 2.09
CA TYR A 6 2.64 -2.12 2.40
C TYR A 6 2.89 -3.60 2.07
N TYR A 7 1.95 -4.48 2.39
CA TYR A 7 2.03 -5.91 2.05
C TYR A 7 2.22 -6.14 0.55
N LEU A 8 1.51 -5.36 -0.28
CA LEU A 8 1.55 -5.52 -1.74
C LEU A 8 2.76 -4.84 -2.40
N THR A 9 3.33 -3.81 -1.79
CA THR A 9 4.33 -2.94 -2.44
C THR A 9 5.67 -2.86 -1.72
N GLY A 10 5.71 -3.09 -0.41
CA GLY A 10 6.85 -2.73 0.44
C GLY A 10 7.13 -1.23 0.55
N PHE A 11 6.23 -0.37 0.03
CA PHE A 11 6.42 1.07 -0.04
C PHE A 11 5.80 1.79 1.15
N GLU A 12 6.59 2.63 1.82
CA GLU A 12 6.20 3.25 3.10
C GLU A 12 5.76 4.71 2.99
N GLU A 13 6.02 5.37 1.86
CA GLU A 13 5.71 6.79 1.74
C GLU A 13 4.19 7.03 1.63
N PRO A 14 3.68 8.14 2.20
CA PRO A 14 2.27 8.50 2.11
C PRO A 14 1.90 8.99 0.70
N ASP A 15 0.59 9.15 0.47
CA ASP A 15 0.00 9.67 -0.77
C ASP A 15 0.34 8.83 -2.01
N ALA A 16 0.41 7.51 -1.83
CA ALA A 16 0.68 6.57 -2.92
C ALA A 16 -0.57 5.73 -3.26
N THR A 17 -0.65 5.31 -4.52
CA THR A 17 -1.70 4.43 -5.04
C THR A 17 -1.08 3.37 -5.94
N LEU A 18 -1.40 2.10 -5.70
CA LEU A 18 -1.06 1.00 -6.59
C LEU A 18 -2.25 0.68 -7.48
N VAL A 19 -1.99 0.55 -8.78
CA VAL A 19 -2.96 0.03 -9.76
C VAL A 19 -2.35 -1.17 -10.44
N MET A 20 -3.05 -2.28 -10.41
CA MET A 20 -2.68 -3.50 -11.12
C MET A 20 -3.69 -3.75 -12.23
N LYS A 21 -3.22 -3.80 -13.48
CA LYS A 21 -4.01 -4.11 -14.65
C LYS A 21 -3.69 -5.53 -15.10
N VAL A 22 -4.72 -6.34 -15.25
CA VAL A 22 -4.58 -7.74 -15.68
C VAL A 22 -5.24 -7.89 -17.05
N GLU A 23 -4.44 -8.20 -18.06
CA GLU A 23 -4.92 -8.46 -19.43
C GLU A 23 -4.82 -9.95 -19.74
N GLY A 24 -5.85 -10.52 -20.36
CA GLY A 24 -5.89 -11.93 -20.73
C GLY A 24 -6.87 -12.74 -19.92
N LYS A 25 -6.91 -14.06 -20.18
CA LYS A 25 -7.83 -15.01 -19.49
C LYS A 25 -7.11 -16.32 -19.16
N GLY A 26 -7.49 -16.90 -18.02
CA GLY A 26 -6.96 -18.19 -17.56
C GLY A 26 -5.48 -18.13 -17.22
N GLU A 27 -4.69 -19.10 -17.67
CA GLU A 27 -3.26 -19.19 -17.38
C GLU A 27 -2.39 -18.23 -18.22
N SER A 28 -2.95 -17.62 -19.26
CA SER A 28 -2.26 -16.66 -20.12
C SER A 28 -2.73 -15.25 -19.81
N PHE A 29 -2.18 -14.65 -18.77
CA PHE A 29 -2.43 -13.26 -18.44
C PHE A 29 -1.12 -12.45 -18.39
N GLN A 30 -1.22 -11.17 -18.64
CA GLN A 30 -0.16 -10.19 -18.43
C GLN A 30 -0.60 -9.28 -17.27
N LEU A 31 0.30 -9.05 -16.34
CA LEU A 31 0.10 -8.13 -15.25
C LEU A 31 0.92 -6.87 -15.53
N GLN A 32 0.28 -5.71 -15.41
CA GLN A 32 0.96 -4.43 -15.40
C GLN A 32 0.74 -3.78 -14.03
N SER A 33 1.81 -3.40 -13.39
CA SER A 33 1.78 -2.70 -12.10
C SER A 33 2.18 -1.23 -12.27
N HIS A 34 1.32 -0.33 -11.78
CA HIS A 34 1.52 1.11 -11.82
C HIS A 34 1.50 1.67 -10.40
N LEU A 35 2.60 2.23 -9.96
CA LEU A 35 2.68 2.97 -8.70
C LEU A 35 2.56 4.47 -8.97
N PHE A 36 1.64 5.11 -8.31
CA PHE A 36 1.54 6.56 -8.24
C PHE A 36 2.09 7.01 -6.89
N CYS A 37 3.18 7.77 -6.88
CA CYS A 37 3.84 8.23 -5.66
C CYS A 37 4.23 9.70 -5.74
N ARG A 38 4.66 10.27 -4.63
CA ARG A 38 5.11 11.66 -4.59
C ARG A 38 6.38 11.83 -5.42
N PRO A 39 6.47 12.85 -6.28
CA PRO A 39 7.70 13.17 -6.98
C PRO A 39 8.78 13.66 -6.02
N LYS A 40 10.03 13.60 -6.42
CA LYS A 40 11.15 14.21 -5.74
C LYS A 40 10.92 15.71 -5.56
N ASP A 41 11.25 16.22 -4.37
CA ASP A 41 11.16 17.64 -4.02
C ASP A 41 12.26 17.96 -3.02
N PRO A 42 13.44 18.38 -3.50
CA PRO A 42 14.61 18.60 -2.65
C PRO A 42 14.39 19.63 -1.51
N GLU A 43 13.50 20.61 -1.73
CA GLU A 43 13.18 21.60 -0.71
C GLU A 43 12.35 20.99 0.43
N ARG A 44 11.40 20.13 0.10
CA ARG A 44 10.57 19.45 1.09
C ARG A 44 11.26 18.26 1.74
N GLU A 45 12.11 17.56 1.02
CA GLU A 45 12.84 16.40 1.54
C GLU A 45 13.74 16.73 2.74
N ILE A 46 14.14 17.99 2.90
CA ILE A 46 14.86 18.47 4.09
C ILE A 46 14.00 18.32 5.36
N TRP A 47 12.68 18.43 5.24
CA TRP A 47 11.73 18.39 6.37
C TRP A 47 10.98 17.07 6.49
N ASP A 48 10.57 16.51 5.36
CA ASP A 48 9.68 15.35 5.29
C ASP A 48 10.45 14.02 5.17
N GLY A 49 11.77 14.08 4.95
CA GLY A 49 12.60 12.92 4.62
C GLY A 49 12.71 12.69 3.10
N ILE A 50 13.70 11.87 2.73
CA ILE A 50 14.01 11.56 1.33
C ILE A 50 12.85 10.78 0.73
N ARG A 51 12.44 11.18 -0.47
CA ARG A 51 11.43 10.49 -1.27
C ARG A 51 12.09 9.61 -2.32
N LEU A 52 11.51 8.43 -2.58
CA LEU A 52 12.00 7.54 -3.64
C LEU A 52 11.79 8.18 -5.03
N GLY A 53 10.59 8.74 -5.24
CA GLY A 53 10.17 9.32 -6.51
C GLY A 53 9.82 8.28 -7.58
N PRO A 54 9.04 8.67 -8.60
CA PRO A 54 8.61 7.74 -9.65
C PRO A 54 9.77 7.23 -10.53
N GLU A 55 10.88 7.94 -10.63
CA GLU A 55 12.01 7.56 -11.47
C GLU A 55 12.78 6.35 -10.89
N ALA A 56 12.89 6.27 -9.56
CA ALA A 56 13.63 5.18 -8.89
C ALA A 56 12.71 4.03 -8.46
N ALA A 57 11.40 4.25 -8.37
CA ALA A 57 10.46 3.26 -7.85
C ALA A 57 10.42 1.94 -8.66
N PRO A 58 10.49 1.92 -10.00
CA PRO A 58 10.50 0.68 -10.77
C PRO A 58 11.64 -0.25 -10.38
N GLU A 59 12.85 0.25 -10.31
CA GLU A 59 14.04 -0.55 -9.95
C GLU A 59 14.02 -0.98 -8.48
N ALA A 60 13.64 -0.07 -7.59
CA ALA A 60 13.68 -0.32 -6.15
C ALA A 60 12.60 -1.28 -5.67
N LEU A 61 11.43 -1.31 -6.31
CA LEU A 61 10.25 -2.06 -5.87
C LEU A 61 9.85 -3.19 -6.82
N GLY A 62 10.49 -3.33 -7.98
CA GLY A 62 10.13 -4.32 -8.99
C GLY A 62 8.78 -4.05 -9.65
N ILE A 63 8.38 -2.79 -9.75
CA ILE A 63 7.11 -2.33 -10.36
C ILE A 63 7.40 -1.90 -11.79
N GLU A 64 6.52 -2.26 -12.77
CA GLU A 64 6.78 -1.96 -14.18
C GLU A 64 6.72 -0.46 -14.49
N TYR A 65 5.75 0.24 -13.90
CA TYR A 65 5.52 1.66 -14.17
C TYR A 65 5.37 2.44 -12.89
N ALA A 66 5.99 3.61 -12.82
CA ALA A 66 5.76 4.56 -11.73
C ALA A 66 5.48 5.95 -12.28
N HIS A 67 4.64 6.69 -11.60
CA HIS A 67 4.10 7.98 -12.02
C HIS A 67 4.03 8.93 -10.83
N SER A 68 4.04 10.24 -11.11
CA SER A 68 3.67 11.21 -10.08
C SER A 68 2.21 11.00 -9.65
N ASN A 69 1.95 11.06 -8.34
CA ASN A 69 0.59 10.99 -7.80
C ASN A 69 -0.32 12.13 -8.31
N GLN A 70 0.26 13.21 -8.81
CA GLN A 70 -0.47 14.31 -9.45
C GLN A 70 -1.09 13.92 -10.81
N GLU A 71 -0.55 12.86 -11.45
CA GLU A 71 -1.05 12.35 -12.72
C GLU A 71 -2.16 11.28 -12.53
N LEU A 72 -2.46 10.89 -11.29
CA LEU A 72 -3.36 9.77 -10.98
C LEU A 72 -4.71 9.92 -11.67
N ASP A 73 -5.38 11.06 -11.52
CA ASP A 73 -6.73 11.26 -12.05
C ASP A 73 -6.78 11.18 -13.58
N GLN A 74 -5.75 11.67 -14.26
CA GLN A 74 -5.65 11.61 -15.71
C GLN A 74 -5.38 10.19 -16.21
N LYS A 75 -4.35 9.53 -15.65
CA LYS A 75 -3.90 8.21 -16.10
C LYS A 75 -4.89 7.11 -15.72
N LEU A 76 -5.53 7.20 -14.56
CA LEU A 76 -6.45 6.17 -14.10
C LEU A 76 -7.69 6.06 -14.99
N SER A 77 -8.19 7.17 -15.51
CA SER A 77 -9.30 7.13 -16.48
C SER A 77 -8.92 6.37 -17.77
N ALA A 78 -7.66 6.46 -18.20
CA ALA A 78 -7.18 5.69 -19.34
C ALA A 78 -6.95 4.20 -18.99
N LEU A 79 -6.48 3.89 -17.79
CA LEU A 79 -6.30 2.51 -17.33
C LEU A 79 -7.63 1.76 -17.11
N LEU A 80 -8.71 2.49 -16.83
CA LEU A 80 -10.06 1.94 -16.65
C LEU A 80 -10.84 1.78 -17.96
N ALA A 81 -10.33 2.33 -19.07
CA ALA A 81 -10.99 2.31 -20.37
C ALA A 81 -11.01 0.87 -20.94
N ASP A 82 -12.20 0.43 -21.36
CA ASP A 82 -12.44 -0.88 -21.97
C ASP A 82 -12.11 -2.10 -21.08
N GLU A 83 -12.02 -1.89 -19.75
CA GLU A 83 -11.91 -2.96 -18.78
C GLU A 83 -13.28 -3.53 -18.42
N ASP A 84 -13.37 -4.84 -18.16
CA ASP A 84 -14.60 -5.51 -17.78
C ASP A 84 -14.98 -5.21 -16.32
N ALA A 85 -14.01 -5.26 -15.41
CA ALA A 85 -14.22 -5.20 -13.97
C ALA A 85 -13.17 -4.33 -13.25
N VAL A 86 -13.58 -3.78 -12.12
CA VAL A 86 -12.70 -3.06 -11.17
C VAL A 86 -12.76 -3.72 -9.81
N TYR A 87 -11.60 -4.04 -9.27
CA TYR A 87 -11.42 -4.51 -7.90
C TYR A 87 -10.88 -3.35 -7.05
N VAL A 88 -11.65 -2.91 -6.08
CA VAL A 88 -11.33 -1.74 -5.25
C VAL A 88 -11.91 -1.96 -3.85
N ARG A 89 -11.37 -1.30 -2.84
CA ARG A 89 -12.06 -1.22 -1.54
C ARG A 89 -13.32 -0.39 -1.68
N LEU A 90 -14.47 -1.03 -1.55
CA LEU A 90 -15.77 -0.36 -1.58
C LEU A 90 -16.09 0.24 -0.21
N ALA A 91 -16.58 1.48 -0.21
CA ALA A 91 -16.97 2.19 1.01
C ALA A 91 -15.83 2.41 2.03
N GLU A 92 -14.58 2.41 1.60
CA GLU A 92 -13.43 2.71 2.46
C GLU A 92 -13.53 4.13 3.05
N SER A 93 -13.84 5.11 2.21
CA SER A 93 -14.08 6.48 2.62
C SER A 93 -14.94 7.24 1.59
N ALA A 94 -15.62 8.29 2.06
CA ALA A 94 -16.39 9.16 1.17
C ALA A 94 -15.51 9.83 0.09
N GLU A 95 -14.23 10.04 0.37
CA GLU A 95 -13.27 10.60 -0.58
C GLU A 95 -12.89 9.57 -1.67
N ALA A 96 -12.56 8.35 -1.29
CA ALA A 96 -12.25 7.25 -2.22
C ALA A 96 -13.43 6.98 -3.17
N ASP A 97 -14.64 6.90 -2.63
CA ASP A 97 -15.86 6.71 -3.42
C ASP A 97 -16.13 7.87 -4.39
N ARG A 98 -15.83 9.10 -3.98
CA ARG A 98 -15.99 10.28 -4.83
C ARG A 98 -15.00 10.26 -5.98
N ARG A 99 -13.75 9.88 -5.73
CA ARG A 99 -12.70 9.74 -6.75
C ARG A 99 -13.04 8.65 -7.75
N LEU A 100 -13.45 7.47 -7.28
CA LEU A 100 -13.88 6.38 -8.16
C LEU A 100 -15.03 6.83 -9.09
N ARG A 101 -16.05 7.47 -8.55
CA ARG A 101 -17.15 8.03 -9.36
C ARG A 101 -16.68 9.08 -10.36
N HIS A 102 -15.71 9.90 -10.00
CA HIS A 102 -15.13 10.89 -10.90
C HIS A 102 -14.44 10.22 -12.10
N TRP A 103 -13.58 9.22 -11.88
CA TRP A 103 -12.90 8.48 -12.93
C TRP A 103 -13.89 7.76 -13.84
N MET A 104 -14.87 7.11 -13.27
CA MET A 104 -15.93 6.43 -14.04
C MET A 104 -16.72 7.42 -14.92
N LYS A 105 -16.98 8.63 -14.44
CA LYS A 105 -17.63 9.68 -15.23
C LYS A 105 -16.76 10.12 -16.41
N GLN A 106 -15.43 10.22 -16.22
CA GLN A 106 -14.49 10.58 -17.29
C GLN A 106 -14.44 9.50 -18.37
N VAL A 107 -14.41 8.21 -18.00
CA VAL A 107 -14.46 7.11 -18.97
C VAL A 107 -15.77 7.14 -19.76
N ARG A 108 -16.92 7.27 -19.06
CA ARG A 108 -18.25 7.38 -19.71
C ARG A 108 -18.38 8.55 -20.68
N ALA A 109 -17.69 9.65 -20.42
CA ALA A 109 -17.68 10.79 -21.32
C ALA A 109 -17.05 10.47 -22.70
N GLN A 110 -16.24 9.41 -22.77
CA GLN A 110 -15.56 8.95 -23.98
C GLN A 110 -16.37 7.91 -24.79
N ALA A 111 -17.60 7.59 -24.37
CA ALA A 111 -18.45 6.58 -25.05
C ALA A 111 -18.70 6.87 -26.54
N ARG A 112 -18.73 8.15 -26.94
CA ARG A 112 -18.85 8.52 -28.37
C ARG A 112 -17.63 8.15 -29.20
N SER A 113 -16.46 7.95 -28.56
CA SER A 113 -15.23 7.47 -29.20
C SER A 113 -15.11 5.94 -29.17
N GLY A 114 -16.16 5.22 -28.73
CA GLY A 114 -16.20 3.78 -28.68
C GLY A 114 -15.58 3.17 -27.41
N ILE A 115 -15.20 3.99 -26.43
CA ILE A 115 -14.62 3.55 -25.15
C ILE A 115 -15.73 3.21 -24.17
N ASN A 116 -15.64 2.01 -23.55
CA ASN A 116 -16.59 1.54 -22.58
C ASN A 116 -16.03 1.63 -21.15
N PRO A 117 -16.84 2.05 -20.17
CA PRO A 117 -16.44 1.97 -18.78
C PRO A 117 -16.62 0.55 -18.26
N PRO A 118 -15.89 0.14 -17.22
CA PRO A 118 -16.12 -1.09 -16.49
C PRO A 118 -17.57 -1.22 -16.04
N SER A 119 -18.11 -2.45 -16.15
CA SER A 119 -19.48 -2.77 -15.76
C SER A 119 -19.58 -3.50 -14.43
N GLU A 120 -18.50 -4.12 -13.97
CA GLU A 120 -18.44 -4.90 -12.74
C GLU A 120 -17.54 -4.21 -11.70
N PHE A 121 -18.00 -4.23 -10.43
CA PHE A 121 -17.24 -3.70 -9.30
C PHE A 121 -17.20 -4.75 -8.20
N HIS A 122 -16.00 -5.11 -7.79
CA HIS A 122 -15.77 -6.12 -6.76
C HIS A 122 -14.99 -5.51 -5.61
N ASP A 123 -15.31 -5.94 -4.38
CA ASP A 123 -14.51 -5.60 -3.23
C ASP A 123 -13.22 -6.45 -3.23
N VAL A 124 -12.09 -5.76 -3.23
CA VAL A 124 -10.77 -6.39 -3.27
C VAL A 124 -10.36 -6.99 -1.92
N GLU A 125 -10.99 -6.58 -0.81
CA GLU A 125 -10.55 -6.98 0.54
C GLU A 125 -10.60 -8.49 0.74
N ALA A 126 -11.65 -9.15 0.25
CA ALA A 126 -11.78 -10.60 0.40
C ALA A 126 -10.61 -11.36 -0.23
N LEU A 127 -10.15 -10.95 -1.41
CA LEU A 127 -9.01 -11.56 -2.10
C LEU A 127 -7.71 -11.35 -1.30
N ILE A 128 -7.48 -10.14 -0.82
CA ILE A 128 -6.27 -9.80 -0.08
C ILE A 128 -6.26 -10.49 1.29
N HIS A 129 -7.40 -10.60 1.95
CA HIS A 129 -7.50 -11.30 3.23
C HIS A 129 -7.18 -12.79 3.08
N GLU A 130 -7.66 -13.46 2.02
CA GLU A 130 -7.29 -14.84 1.73
C GLU A 130 -5.80 -15.00 1.44
N MET A 131 -5.19 -14.11 0.65
CA MET A 131 -3.75 -14.13 0.40
C MET A 131 -2.95 -14.00 1.69
N ARG A 132 -3.36 -13.13 2.62
CA ARG A 132 -2.69 -12.89 3.90
C ARG A 132 -2.98 -13.94 4.97
N LEU A 133 -3.97 -14.81 4.77
CA LEU A 133 -4.33 -15.84 5.73
C LEU A 133 -3.21 -16.89 5.86
N PHE A 134 -2.67 -17.33 4.74
CA PHE A 134 -1.57 -18.28 4.69
C PHE A 134 -0.25 -17.54 4.50
N LYS A 135 0.65 -17.69 5.50
CA LYS A 135 1.94 -17.01 5.54
C LYS A 135 2.99 -17.85 4.82
N ASP A 136 3.78 -17.22 3.99
CA ASP A 136 4.95 -17.85 3.39
C ASP A 136 6.12 -17.96 4.39
N VAL A 137 7.21 -18.56 3.95
CA VAL A 137 8.41 -18.79 4.81
C VAL A 137 9.02 -17.46 5.26
N HIS A 138 9.06 -16.47 4.40
CA HIS A 138 9.63 -15.16 4.69
C HIS A 138 8.78 -14.38 5.70
N GLU A 139 7.49 -14.39 5.53
CA GLU A 139 6.55 -13.79 6.49
C GLU A 139 6.64 -14.44 7.88
N ILE A 140 6.76 -15.79 7.91
CA ILE A 140 6.94 -16.54 9.16
C ILE A 140 8.24 -16.13 9.86
N ASP A 141 9.33 -15.94 9.14
CA ASP A 141 10.61 -15.54 9.72
C ASP A 141 10.57 -14.11 10.27
N ILE A 142 9.90 -13.19 9.57
CA ILE A 142 9.65 -11.83 10.08
C ILE A 142 8.81 -11.87 11.36
N MET A 143 7.75 -12.67 11.39
CA MET A 143 6.89 -12.83 12.57
C MET A 143 7.65 -13.43 13.76
N ARG A 144 8.52 -14.42 13.54
CA ARG A 144 9.38 -14.99 14.59
C ARG A 144 10.32 -13.94 15.18
N ARG A 145 11.00 -13.18 14.30
CA ARG A 145 11.88 -12.10 14.73
C ARG A 145 11.13 -11.05 15.56
N ALA A 146 9.95 -10.64 15.13
CA ALA A 146 9.11 -9.71 15.89
C ALA A 146 8.70 -10.28 17.26
N ALA A 147 8.34 -11.57 17.33
CA ALA A 147 8.01 -12.25 18.59
C ALA A 147 9.22 -12.35 19.54
N GLU A 148 10.42 -12.65 19.03
CA GLU A 148 11.66 -12.67 19.82
C GLU A 148 11.99 -11.29 20.40
N ILE A 149 11.88 -10.22 19.60
CA ILE A 149 12.09 -8.84 20.06
C ILE A 149 11.08 -8.52 21.17
N SER A 150 9.81 -8.84 20.96
CA SER A 150 8.76 -8.63 21.96
C SER A 150 9.03 -9.41 23.26
N ALA A 151 9.44 -10.68 23.18
CA ALA A 151 9.80 -11.48 24.34
C ALA A 151 10.95 -10.85 25.13
N ARG A 152 12.03 -10.42 24.45
CA ARG A 152 13.15 -9.73 25.13
C ARG A 152 12.71 -8.44 25.80
N ALA A 153 11.85 -7.64 25.13
CA ALA A 153 11.34 -6.41 25.71
C ALA A 153 10.54 -6.67 27.01
N HIS A 154 9.69 -7.69 27.03
CA HIS A 154 8.94 -8.08 28.23
C HIS A 154 9.85 -8.59 29.34
N ILE A 155 10.85 -9.43 29.03
CA ILE A 155 11.83 -9.91 30.00
C ILE A 155 12.58 -8.72 30.62
N ARG A 156 13.02 -7.77 29.81
CA ARG A 156 13.70 -6.55 30.24
C ARG A 156 12.82 -5.73 31.20
N ALA A 157 11.56 -5.49 30.84
CA ALA A 157 10.61 -4.78 31.69
C ALA A 157 10.36 -5.50 33.04
N MET A 158 10.22 -6.84 33.02
CA MET A 158 10.08 -7.63 34.26
C MET A 158 11.31 -7.52 35.16
N GLN A 159 12.53 -7.54 34.58
CA GLN A 159 13.78 -7.40 35.33
C GLN A 159 13.97 -6.00 35.93
N ALA A 160 13.50 -4.98 35.20
CA ALA A 160 13.59 -3.58 35.63
C ALA A 160 12.56 -3.22 36.71
N CYS A 161 11.43 -3.94 36.77
CA CYS A 161 10.30 -3.62 37.59
C CYS A 161 10.66 -3.67 39.10
N LYS A 162 10.42 -2.56 39.82
CA LYS A 162 10.67 -2.41 41.25
C LYS A 162 9.48 -1.70 41.91
N PRO A 163 9.22 -1.94 43.22
CA PRO A 163 8.22 -1.18 43.95
C PRO A 163 8.46 0.32 43.86
N GLY A 164 7.40 1.08 43.59
CA GLY A 164 7.44 2.53 43.45
C GLY A 164 7.68 3.03 42.03
N MET A 165 7.98 2.15 41.07
CA MET A 165 8.04 2.53 39.64
C MET A 165 6.65 2.86 39.10
N ARG A 166 6.62 3.76 38.15
CA ARG A 166 5.41 4.16 37.39
C ARG A 166 5.40 3.50 36.01
N GLU A 167 4.23 3.35 35.42
CA GLU A 167 4.00 2.71 34.12
C GLU A 167 4.93 3.23 33.02
N TYR A 168 5.05 4.55 32.87
CA TYR A 168 5.91 5.16 31.84
C TYR A 168 7.40 4.77 31.95
N GLN A 169 7.86 4.40 33.17
CA GLN A 169 9.24 3.94 33.38
C GLN A 169 9.44 2.53 32.82
N LEU A 170 8.43 1.66 32.94
CA LEU A 170 8.44 0.34 32.32
C LEU A 170 8.24 0.43 30.81
N GLU A 171 7.38 1.33 30.33
CA GLU A 171 7.22 1.64 28.91
C GLU A 171 8.55 2.04 28.29
N ALA A 172 9.34 2.88 28.96
CA ALA A 172 10.66 3.28 28.47
C ALA A 172 11.61 2.08 28.28
N GLU A 173 11.55 1.07 29.16
CA GLU A 173 12.33 -0.16 29.01
C GLU A 173 11.87 -1.01 27.82
N LEU A 174 10.56 -1.13 27.59
CA LEU A 174 10.01 -1.80 26.41
C LEU A 174 10.42 -1.09 25.12
N LEU A 175 10.24 0.23 25.05
CA LEU A 175 10.58 1.05 23.91
C LEU A 175 12.08 1.03 23.59
N HIS A 176 12.93 0.97 24.61
CA HIS A 176 14.37 0.82 24.40
C HIS A 176 14.68 -0.44 23.60
N GLU A 177 14.12 -1.59 24.00
CA GLU A 177 14.36 -2.86 23.31
C GLU A 177 13.83 -2.84 21.87
N PHE A 178 12.61 -2.31 21.68
CA PHE A 178 12.00 -2.22 20.34
C PHE A 178 12.79 -1.33 19.35
N ARG A 179 13.44 -0.28 19.86
CA ARG A 179 14.22 0.64 19.00
C ARG A 179 15.67 0.24 18.83
N HIS A 180 16.17 -0.63 19.69
CA HIS A 180 17.56 -1.11 19.65
C HIS A 180 17.72 -2.36 18.77
N SER A 181 16.64 -3.12 18.54
CA SER A 181 16.59 -4.35 17.74
C SER A 181 16.21 -4.10 16.30
#